data_88b1f28ec29c050aa6b92032297553cc
#
_entry.id   88b1f28ec29c050aa6b92032297553cc
#
_cell.length_a   1.000
_cell.length_b   1.000
_cell.length_c   1.000
_cell.angle_alpha   90.00
_cell.angle_beta   90.00
_cell.angle_gamma   90.00
#
_symmetry.space_group_name_H-M   'P 1'
#
loop_
_entity.id
_entity.type
_entity.pdbx_description
1 polymer ?
#
loop_
_entity_poly.entity_id
_entity_poly.type
_entity_poly.pdbx_seq_one_letter_code
_entity_poly.pdbx_strand_id
1 'polypeptide(L)'
;VCSRLLAQAIPDIILVAPRPEKLIALKRTIEEETPGANVRISTSPDEFVGEADLIVTTTSAMGQRIIDILQCKPGAVICDIARPPDVTKEEAALRPDVLVIESGEILLPGEPDYGYDIGLPQGVAYACLAETALLAMEGRFEDYTLGRDISVEKVKEIYRLFKKHGLRLSGLRSHDEFLTDEDIARKRAFADELRRDPEKLARLRQQGRTGRAAQAPADEQPLAGKQPRYRRWYGPAAGLAAATATFLLLRRNQR
;
A
#
# COMPACT_ATOMS: atom_id res chain seq x y z
N VAL A 1 -0.85 -13.01 2.01
CA VAL A 1 -0.83 -13.49 0.62
C VAL A 1 0.11 -12.65 -0.23
N CYS A 2 -0.05 -11.32 -0.30
CA CYS A 2 0.75 -10.43 -1.15
C CYS A 2 2.26 -10.64 -0.94
N SER A 3 2.74 -10.61 0.31
CA SER A 3 4.15 -10.83 0.64
C SER A 3 4.70 -12.20 0.20
N ARG A 4 3.90 -13.27 0.35
CA ARG A 4 4.28 -14.61 -0.09
C ARG A 4 4.41 -14.72 -1.61
N LEU A 5 3.52 -14.04 -2.35
CA LEU A 5 3.59 -14.02 -3.81
C LEU A 5 4.74 -13.15 -4.32
N LEU A 6 4.96 -11.99 -3.70
CA LEU A 6 6.05 -11.09 -4.08
C LEU A 6 7.43 -11.67 -3.77
N ALA A 7 7.56 -12.45 -2.70
CA ALA A 7 8.81 -13.15 -2.36
C ALA A 7 9.33 -14.04 -3.49
N GLN A 8 8.44 -14.61 -4.30
CA GLN A 8 8.81 -15.45 -5.43
C GLN A 8 9.50 -14.67 -6.57
N ALA A 9 9.27 -13.37 -6.66
CA ALA A 9 9.82 -12.49 -7.69
C ALA A 9 10.89 -11.52 -7.17
N ILE A 10 10.79 -11.15 -5.91
CA ILE A 10 11.66 -10.14 -5.27
C ILE A 10 12.17 -10.73 -3.95
N PRO A 11 13.45 -11.11 -3.87
CA PRO A 11 13.98 -11.82 -2.70
C PRO A 11 14.11 -10.95 -1.44
N ASP A 12 14.33 -9.64 -1.59
CA ASP A 12 14.50 -8.73 -0.45
C ASP A 12 13.14 -8.15 -0.02
N ILE A 13 12.62 -8.64 1.10
CA ILE A 13 11.32 -8.26 1.64
C ILE A 13 11.46 -7.74 3.07
N ILE A 14 10.76 -6.65 3.37
CA ILE A 14 10.64 -6.11 4.71
C ILE A 14 9.16 -6.14 5.10
N LEU A 15 8.84 -6.85 6.16
CA LEU A 15 7.50 -6.93 6.72
C LEU A 15 7.39 -5.99 7.91
N VAL A 16 6.40 -5.11 7.89
CA VAL A 16 6.17 -4.17 9.00
C VAL A 16 4.75 -4.33 9.51
N ALA A 17 4.59 -4.59 10.80
CA ALA A 17 3.30 -4.67 11.47
C ALA A 17 3.46 -4.50 12.99
N PRO A 18 2.41 -4.09 13.72
CA PRO A 18 2.53 -3.84 15.17
C PRO A 18 2.65 -5.10 16.03
N ARG A 19 2.50 -6.31 15.45
CA ARG A 19 2.53 -7.59 16.17
C ARG A 19 3.72 -8.44 15.76
N PRO A 20 4.81 -8.44 16.57
CA PRO A 20 6.05 -9.13 16.21
C PRO A 20 5.88 -10.65 16.09
N GLU A 21 5.01 -11.28 16.88
CA GLU A 21 4.75 -12.72 16.81
C GLU A 21 4.18 -13.14 15.44
N LYS A 22 3.33 -12.30 14.83
CA LYS A 22 2.79 -12.56 13.51
C LYS A 22 3.82 -12.33 12.41
N LEU A 23 4.69 -11.33 12.59
CA LEU A 23 5.79 -11.08 11.66
C LEU A 23 6.77 -12.25 11.63
N ILE A 24 7.13 -12.79 12.80
CA ILE A 24 8.01 -13.96 12.91
C ILE A 24 7.39 -15.18 12.24
N ALA A 25 6.10 -15.45 12.48
CA ALA A 25 5.40 -16.56 11.85
C ALA A 25 5.36 -16.41 10.32
N LEU A 26 5.01 -15.22 9.82
CA LEU A 26 4.95 -14.94 8.39
C LEU A 26 6.35 -15.01 7.72
N LYS A 27 7.38 -14.50 8.39
CA LYS A 27 8.77 -14.61 7.95
C LYS A 27 9.15 -16.07 7.72
N ARG A 28 8.92 -16.95 8.71
CA ARG A 28 9.20 -18.40 8.58
C ARG A 28 8.47 -19.01 7.38
N THR A 29 7.19 -18.74 7.26
CA THR A 29 6.39 -19.24 6.13
C THR A 29 6.97 -18.81 4.78
N ILE A 30 7.42 -17.57 4.64
CA ILE A 30 8.00 -17.07 3.39
C ILE A 30 9.35 -17.73 3.10
N GLU A 31 10.22 -17.84 4.10
CA GLU A 31 11.55 -18.44 3.96
C GLU A 31 11.47 -19.95 3.66
N GLU A 32 10.46 -20.65 4.21
CA GLU A 32 10.18 -22.07 3.90
C GLU A 32 9.64 -22.26 2.47
N GLU A 33 8.72 -21.38 2.03
CA GLU A 33 8.10 -21.48 0.70
C GLU A 33 9.00 -20.96 -0.42
N THR A 34 9.89 -20.03 -0.12
CA THR A 34 10.78 -19.38 -1.08
C THR A 34 12.22 -19.39 -0.55
N PRO A 35 12.93 -20.51 -0.76
CA PRO A 35 14.34 -20.61 -0.39
C PRO A 35 15.17 -19.49 -1.07
N GLY A 36 15.91 -18.73 -0.26
CA GLY A 36 16.70 -17.58 -0.74
C GLY A 36 16.00 -16.22 -0.58
N ALA A 37 14.76 -16.18 -0.13
CA ALA A 37 14.14 -14.92 0.29
C ALA A 37 14.85 -14.36 1.54
N ASN A 38 15.23 -13.08 1.47
CA ASN A 38 15.80 -12.34 2.60
C ASN A 38 14.68 -11.52 3.26
N VAL A 39 14.12 -12.03 4.36
CA VAL A 39 12.98 -11.42 5.02
C VAL A 39 13.42 -10.71 6.29
N ARG A 40 13.33 -9.39 6.31
CA ARG A 40 13.49 -8.55 7.49
C ARG A 40 12.12 -8.22 8.09
N ILE A 41 12.07 -7.97 9.39
CA ILE A 41 10.83 -7.62 10.10
C ILE A 41 11.07 -6.38 10.96
N SER A 42 10.04 -5.52 11.08
CA SER A 42 10.04 -4.39 12.01
C SER A 42 8.63 -4.11 12.54
N THR A 43 8.55 -3.49 13.67
CA THR A 43 7.30 -2.94 14.21
C THR A 43 7.14 -1.45 13.92
N SER A 44 8.14 -0.81 13.29
CA SER A 44 8.11 0.59 12.89
C SER A 44 8.37 0.74 11.38
N PRO A 45 7.49 1.42 10.63
CA PRO A 45 7.72 1.71 9.22
C PRO A 45 8.95 2.60 9.00
N ASP A 46 9.22 3.53 9.91
CA ASP A 46 10.26 4.54 9.77
C ASP A 46 11.68 3.95 9.72
N GLU A 47 11.85 2.72 10.23
CA GLU A 47 13.14 2.04 10.23
C GLU A 47 13.66 1.72 8.83
N PHE A 48 12.75 1.39 7.89
CA PHE A 48 13.12 0.88 6.58
C PHE A 48 12.54 1.63 5.39
N VAL A 49 11.68 2.62 5.62
CA VAL A 49 10.99 3.34 4.55
C VAL A 49 11.97 3.99 3.55
N GLY A 50 13.12 4.44 4.04
CA GLY A 50 14.17 5.05 3.23
C GLY A 50 14.96 4.09 2.34
N GLU A 51 14.80 2.77 2.55
CA GLU A 51 15.49 1.74 1.75
C GLU A 51 14.59 1.15 0.66
N ALA A 52 13.27 1.28 0.80
CA ALA A 52 12.30 0.60 -0.03
C ALA A 52 12.14 1.24 -1.41
N ASP A 53 12.13 0.41 -2.46
CA ASP A 53 11.78 0.81 -3.82
C ASP A 53 10.27 0.71 -4.08
N LEU A 54 9.62 -0.30 -3.49
CA LEU A 54 8.17 -0.48 -3.52
C LEU A 54 7.65 -0.65 -2.10
N ILE A 55 6.65 0.13 -1.76
CA ILE A 55 5.95 0.09 -0.47
C ILE A 55 4.49 -0.28 -0.75
N VAL A 56 3.99 -1.30 -0.06
CA VAL A 56 2.58 -1.68 -0.14
C VAL A 56 1.93 -1.44 1.21
N THR A 57 0.91 -0.59 1.26
CA THR A 57 0.18 -0.27 2.49
C THR A 57 -1.20 -0.91 2.48
N THR A 58 -1.59 -1.49 3.62
CA THR A 58 -2.87 -2.19 3.81
C THR A 58 -3.41 -1.94 5.20
N THR A 59 -3.39 -0.68 5.66
CA THR A 59 -3.76 -0.38 7.04
C THR A 59 -5.23 0.01 7.19
N SER A 60 -5.68 0.07 8.42
CA SER A 60 -6.99 0.62 8.80
C SER A 60 -6.80 1.77 9.79
N ALA A 61 -5.77 2.56 9.59
CA ALA A 61 -5.34 3.57 10.58
C ALA A 61 -6.20 4.85 10.59
N MET A 62 -7.21 4.96 9.73
CA MET A 62 -8.25 5.99 9.77
C MET A 62 -7.71 7.40 10.06
N GLY A 63 -6.96 7.97 9.13
CA GLY A 63 -6.44 9.35 9.22
C GLY A 63 -5.16 9.52 10.05
N GLN A 64 -4.57 8.43 10.54
CA GLN A 64 -3.24 8.50 11.15
C GLN A 64 -2.17 8.33 10.06
N ARG A 65 -1.15 9.19 10.08
CA ARG A 65 0.00 9.03 9.20
C ARG A 65 0.77 7.75 9.55
N ILE A 66 0.85 6.84 8.60
CA ILE A 66 1.50 5.55 8.76
C ILE A 66 2.92 5.57 8.23
N ILE A 67 3.15 6.31 7.15
CA ILE A 67 4.46 6.44 6.50
C ILE A 67 4.85 7.91 6.51
N ASP A 68 6.11 8.20 6.83
CA ASP A 68 6.67 9.50 6.52
C ASP A 68 7.21 9.53 5.09
N ILE A 69 6.39 10.01 4.15
CA ILE A 69 6.75 10.08 2.73
C ILE A 69 8.03 10.90 2.49
N LEU A 70 8.36 11.84 3.39
CA LEU A 70 9.58 12.64 3.28
C LEU A 70 10.84 11.79 3.43
N GLN A 71 10.75 10.64 4.09
CA GLN A 71 11.88 9.72 4.25
C GLN A 71 12.01 8.73 3.09
N CYS A 72 11.00 8.60 2.24
CA CYS A 72 11.04 7.68 1.11
C CYS A 72 12.28 7.92 0.23
N LYS A 73 12.79 6.83 -0.31
CA LYS A 73 13.83 6.84 -1.34
C LYS A 73 13.36 7.62 -2.58
N PRO A 74 14.21 8.40 -3.24
CA PRO A 74 13.83 9.07 -4.49
C PRO A 74 13.31 8.07 -5.54
N GLY A 75 12.11 8.31 -6.06
CA GLY A 75 11.46 7.43 -7.03
C GLY A 75 10.88 6.15 -6.45
N ALA A 76 10.68 6.07 -5.14
CA ALA A 76 9.92 4.99 -4.54
C ALA A 76 8.49 4.96 -5.09
N VAL A 77 7.91 3.76 -5.15
CA VAL A 77 6.50 3.55 -5.49
C VAL A 77 5.75 3.13 -4.24
N ILE A 78 4.65 3.81 -3.95
CA ILE A 78 3.73 3.41 -2.88
C ILE A 78 2.46 2.88 -3.54
N CYS A 79 2.15 1.62 -3.29
CA CYS A 79 0.89 0.98 -3.68
C CYS A 79 -0.04 0.97 -2.47
N ASP A 80 -0.96 1.91 -2.44
CA ASP A 80 -1.89 2.11 -1.34
C ASP A 80 -3.17 1.30 -1.56
N ILE A 81 -3.35 0.25 -0.76
CA ILE A 81 -4.54 -0.64 -0.80
C ILE A 81 -5.56 -0.22 0.26
N ALA A 82 -5.19 0.69 1.17
CA ALA A 82 -6.05 1.09 2.26
C ALA A 82 -7.28 1.90 1.77
N ARG A 83 -8.37 1.76 2.49
CA ARG A 83 -9.57 2.59 2.34
C ARG A 83 -10.08 3.00 3.74
N PRO A 84 -10.07 4.29 4.08
CA PRO A 84 -9.51 5.42 3.31
C PRO A 84 -8.00 5.28 3.06
N PRO A 85 -7.42 6.01 2.08
CA PRO A 85 -5.99 5.93 1.76
C PRO A 85 -5.09 6.23 2.95
N ASP A 86 -3.97 5.49 3.05
CA ASP A 86 -2.93 5.72 4.05
C ASP A 86 -2.06 6.96 3.74
N VAL A 87 -1.98 7.32 2.44
CA VAL A 87 -1.24 8.51 1.95
C VAL A 87 -2.20 9.45 1.27
N THR A 88 -2.44 10.61 1.86
CA THR A 88 -3.35 11.63 1.30
C THR A 88 -2.73 12.34 0.10
N LYS A 89 -3.57 13.06 -0.68
CA LYS A 89 -3.12 13.87 -1.83
C LYS A 89 -2.11 14.94 -1.39
N GLU A 90 -2.34 15.55 -0.24
CA GLU A 90 -1.48 16.59 0.36
C GLU A 90 -0.11 16.00 0.76
N GLU A 91 -0.10 14.84 1.40
CA GLU A 91 1.14 14.14 1.74
C GLU A 91 1.92 13.73 0.48
N ALA A 92 1.24 13.19 -0.54
CA ALA A 92 1.86 12.82 -1.80
C ALA A 92 2.49 14.02 -2.54
N ALA A 93 1.87 15.20 -2.44
CA ALA A 93 2.37 16.44 -3.05
C ALA A 93 3.71 16.92 -2.46
N LEU A 94 4.05 16.51 -1.22
CA LEU A 94 5.32 16.85 -0.57
C LEU A 94 6.53 16.17 -1.24
N ARG A 95 6.29 15.07 -1.99
CA ARG A 95 7.32 14.28 -2.66
C ARG A 95 6.86 13.91 -4.07
N PRO A 96 6.91 14.89 -5.01
CA PRO A 96 6.43 14.68 -6.39
C PRO A 96 7.24 13.64 -7.17
N ASP A 97 8.41 13.26 -6.68
CA ASP A 97 9.24 12.16 -7.21
C ASP A 97 8.77 10.78 -6.77
N VAL A 98 7.98 10.67 -5.69
CA VAL A 98 7.40 9.41 -5.22
C VAL A 98 6.10 9.15 -5.97
N LEU A 99 5.95 7.95 -6.50
CA LEU A 99 4.73 7.54 -7.19
C LEU A 99 3.78 6.88 -6.20
N VAL A 100 2.71 7.58 -5.82
CA VAL A 100 1.63 6.99 -5.02
C VAL A 100 0.55 6.50 -5.99
N ILE A 101 0.22 5.21 -5.93
CA ILE A 101 -0.84 4.60 -6.72
C ILE A 101 -1.87 3.94 -5.82
N GLU A 102 -3.11 4.13 -6.15
CA GLU A 102 -4.23 3.40 -5.56
C GLU A 102 -4.29 1.98 -6.13
N SER A 103 -4.81 1.06 -5.35
CA SER A 103 -4.90 -0.34 -5.73
C SER A 103 -6.28 -0.92 -5.45
N GLY A 104 -6.54 -2.09 -6.06
CA GLY A 104 -7.79 -2.80 -5.86
C GLY A 104 -8.90 -2.33 -6.79
N GLU A 105 -8.57 -1.77 -7.95
CA GLU A 105 -9.53 -1.32 -8.96
C GLU A 105 -9.41 -2.15 -10.24
N ILE A 106 -10.55 -2.58 -10.74
CA ILE A 106 -10.70 -3.55 -11.83
C ILE A 106 -11.58 -2.97 -12.92
N LEU A 107 -11.14 -3.05 -14.16
CA LEU A 107 -11.95 -2.75 -15.32
C LEU A 107 -12.80 -3.97 -15.71
N LEU A 108 -14.10 -3.79 -15.70
CA LEU A 108 -15.07 -4.82 -16.07
C LEU A 108 -15.32 -4.82 -17.60
N PRO A 109 -15.50 -5.98 -18.22
CA PRO A 109 -15.91 -6.04 -19.62
C PRO A 109 -17.35 -5.56 -19.79
N GLY A 110 -17.64 -4.87 -20.91
CA GLY A 110 -18.97 -4.42 -21.26
C GLY A 110 -19.45 -3.16 -20.53
N GLU A 111 -18.59 -2.51 -19.74
CA GLU A 111 -18.86 -1.24 -19.05
C GLU A 111 -20.22 -1.22 -18.32
N PRO A 112 -20.44 -2.13 -17.34
CA PRO A 112 -21.71 -2.25 -16.66
C PRO A 112 -22.09 -0.95 -15.94
N ASP A 113 -23.37 -0.62 -15.98
CA ASP A 113 -23.96 0.45 -15.19
C ASP A 113 -24.48 -0.11 -13.86
N TYR A 114 -24.02 0.44 -12.76
CA TYR A 114 -24.44 0.04 -11.41
C TYR A 114 -25.74 0.73 -10.99
N GLY A 115 -26.24 1.71 -11.75
CA GLY A 115 -27.41 2.50 -11.42
C GLY A 115 -27.19 3.49 -10.27
N TYR A 116 -25.97 3.59 -9.72
CA TYR A 116 -25.58 4.56 -8.70
C TYR A 116 -24.05 4.77 -8.73
N ASP A 117 -23.62 5.92 -8.22
CA ASP A 117 -22.21 6.28 -8.14
C ASP A 117 -21.53 5.49 -7.00
N ILE A 118 -20.54 4.69 -7.35
CA ILE A 118 -19.70 3.94 -6.42
C ILE A 118 -18.37 4.65 -6.11
N GLY A 119 -18.19 5.88 -6.59
CA GLY A 119 -16.95 6.65 -6.45
C GLY A 119 -15.83 6.22 -7.39
N LEU A 120 -16.16 5.50 -8.48
CA LEU A 120 -15.20 5.05 -9.49
C LEU A 120 -15.70 5.40 -10.90
N PRO A 121 -14.80 5.56 -11.88
CA PRO A 121 -15.19 5.75 -13.29
C PRO A 121 -16.09 4.61 -13.78
N GLN A 122 -16.91 4.91 -14.80
CA GLN A 122 -17.77 3.91 -15.42
C GLN A 122 -16.96 2.69 -15.89
N GLY A 123 -17.50 1.50 -15.65
CA GLY A 123 -16.85 0.23 -15.97
C GLY A 123 -15.74 -0.19 -15.01
N VAL A 124 -15.39 0.64 -14.04
CA VAL A 124 -14.41 0.30 -12.99
C VAL A 124 -15.13 -0.15 -11.72
N ALA A 125 -14.63 -1.20 -11.09
CA ALA A 125 -15.14 -1.72 -9.82
C ALA A 125 -14.01 -1.92 -8.80
N TYR A 126 -14.37 -1.89 -7.52
CA TYR A 126 -13.48 -2.38 -6.48
C TYR A 126 -13.26 -3.89 -6.62
N ALA A 127 -12.04 -4.36 -6.38
CA ALA A 127 -11.67 -5.77 -6.53
C ALA A 127 -12.53 -6.72 -5.67
N CYS A 128 -12.95 -6.30 -4.48
CA CYS A 128 -13.85 -7.08 -3.63
C CYS A 128 -15.25 -7.25 -4.26
N LEU A 129 -15.77 -6.22 -4.92
CA LEU A 129 -17.03 -6.29 -5.66
C LEU A 129 -16.86 -7.19 -6.89
N ALA A 130 -15.74 -7.07 -7.62
CA ALA A 130 -15.43 -7.92 -8.77
C ALA A 130 -15.29 -9.39 -8.37
N GLU A 131 -14.67 -9.71 -7.23
CA GLU A 131 -14.60 -11.07 -6.69
C GLU A 131 -15.99 -11.66 -6.44
N THR A 132 -16.87 -10.88 -5.80
CA THR A 132 -18.25 -11.31 -5.54
C THR A 132 -19.01 -11.58 -6.85
N ALA A 133 -18.86 -10.70 -7.84
CA ALA A 133 -19.48 -10.88 -9.15
C ALA A 133 -18.93 -12.14 -9.87
N LEU A 134 -17.61 -12.37 -9.85
CA LEU A 134 -16.99 -13.55 -10.43
C LEU A 134 -17.53 -14.86 -9.82
N LEU A 135 -17.63 -14.94 -8.50
CA LEU A 135 -18.19 -16.10 -7.81
C LEU A 135 -19.65 -16.32 -8.17
N ALA A 136 -20.45 -15.26 -8.26
CA ALA A 136 -21.84 -15.35 -8.67
C ALA A 136 -21.99 -15.83 -10.13
N MET A 137 -21.15 -15.35 -11.05
CA MET A 137 -21.11 -15.82 -12.45
C MET A 137 -20.72 -17.29 -12.58
N GLU A 138 -19.96 -17.84 -11.64
CA GLU A 138 -19.61 -19.27 -11.56
C GLU A 138 -20.66 -20.08 -10.78
N GLY A 139 -21.77 -19.46 -10.36
CA GLY A 139 -22.80 -20.14 -9.55
C GLY A 139 -22.35 -20.51 -8.13
N ARG A 140 -21.33 -19.86 -7.62
CA ARG A 140 -20.73 -20.12 -6.31
C ARG A 140 -21.23 -19.10 -5.30
N PHE A 141 -22.18 -19.50 -4.47
CA PHE A 141 -22.80 -18.67 -3.43
C PHE A 141 -22.28 -19.12 -2.05
N GLU A 142 -21.00 -18.95 -1.83
CA GLU A 142 -20.30 -19.38 -0.62
C GLU A 142 -19.35 -18.29 -0.10
N ASP A 143 -19.02 -18.34 1.18
CA ASP A 143 -17.96 -17.53 1.77
C ASP A 143 -16.62 -17.94 1.18
N TYR A 144 -15.89 -17.00 0.58
CA TYR A 144 -14.66 -17.33 -0.14
C TYR A 144 -13.41 -16.72 0.47
N THR A 145 -13.19 -15.41 0.34
CA THR A 145 -12.03 -14.72 0.92
C THR A 145 -12.44 -13.88 2.14
N LEU A 146 -13.10 -14.52 3.11
CA LEU A 146 -13.50 -13.85 4.34
C LEU A 146 -12.39 -13.86 5.38
N GLY A 147 -12.35 -12.78 6.16
CA GLY A 147 -11.49 -12.65 7.32
C GLY A 147 -10.03 -12.39 6.95
N ARG A 148 -9.11 -12.93 7.78
CA ARG A 148 -7.67 -12.64 7.69
C ARG A 148 -6.84 -13.81 7.16
N ASP A 149 -7.39 -15.01 7.21
CA ASP A 149 -6.70 -16.25 6.83
C ASP A 149 -7.03 -16.64 5.39
N ILE A 150 -6.70 -15.75 4.46
CA ILE A 150 -6.90 -15.96 3.03
C ILE A 150 -5.80 -16.86 2.49
N SER A 151 -6.17 -17.97 1.82
CA SER A 151 -5.19 -18.86 1.20
C SER A 151 -4.68 -18.30 -0.13
N VAL A 152 -3.44 -18.62 -0.46
CA VAL A 152 -2.83 -18.25 -1.76
C VAL A 152 -3.56 -18.93 -2.91
N GLU A 153 -4.02 -20.16 -2.70
CA GLU A 153 -4.75 -20.96 -3.68
C GLU A 153 -6.07 -20.30 -4.07
N LYS A 154 -6.84 -19.84 -3.09
CA LYS A 154 -8.08 -19.09 -3.33
C LYS A 154 -7.82 -17.81 -4.13
N VAL A 155 -6.77 -17.07 -3.81
CA VAL A 155 -6.39 -15.86 -4.57
C VAL A 155 -6.01 -16.21 -6.02
N LYS A 156 -5.24 -17.27 -6.22
CA LYS A 156 -4.88 -17.76 -7.57
C LYS A 156 -6.12 -18.20 -8.35
N GLU A 157 -7.11 -18.77 -7.67
CA GLU A 157 -8.36 -19.17 -8.31
C GLU A 157 -9.16 -17.96 -8.76
N ILE A 158 -9.38 -16.97 -7.90
CA ILE A 158 -10.03 -15.70 -8.28
C ILE A 158 -9.28 -15.06 -9.44
N TYR A 159 -7.95 -15.06 -9.46
CA TYR A 159 -7.18 -14.53 -10.59
C TYR A 159 -7.39 -15.32 -11.89
N ARG A 160 -7.61 -16.64 -11.84
CA ARG A 160 -8.00 -17.42 -13.02
C ARG A 160 -9.39 -17.05 -13.51
N LEU A 161 -10.35 -16.88 -12.61
CA LEU A 161 -11.70 -16.43 -12.94
C LEU A 161 -11.69 -15.00 -13.53
N PHE A 162 -10.91 -14.11 -12.94
CA PHE A 162 -10.67 -12.77 -13.46
C PHE A 162 -10.24 -12.79 -14.94
N LYS A 163 -9.26 -13.63 -15.29
CA LYS A 163 -8.83 -13.80 -16.69
C LYS A 163 -9.90 -14.46 -17.56
N LYS A 164 -10.55 -15.51 -17.05
CA LYS A 164 -11.60 -16.24 -17.75
C LYS A 164 -12.73 -15.33 -18.21
N HIS A 165 -13.16 -14.42 -17.35
CA HIS A 165 -14.25 -13.49 -17.62
C HIS A 165 -13.82 -12.16 -18.26
N GLY A 166 -12.56 -12.03 -18.67
CA GLY A 166 -12.07 -10.87 -19.42
C GLY A 166 -11.89 -9.59 -18.62
N LEU A 167 -11.85 -9.68 -17.27
CA LEU A 167 -11.55 -8.54 -16.43
C LEU A 167 -10.09 -8.09 -16.63
N ARG A 168 -9.82 -6.82 -16.39
CA ARG A 168 -8.47 -6.23 -16.50
C ARG A 168 -8.21 -5.29 -15.34
N LEU A 169 -6.94 -4.96 -15.10
CA LEU A 169 -6.60 -3.86 -14.22
C LEU A 169 -7.07 -2.55 -14.82
N SER A 170 -7.61 -1.65 -14.01
CA SER A 170 -8.16 -0.36 -14.48
C SER A 170 -7.11 0.62 -15.01
N GLY A 171 -5.82 0.37 -14.77
CA GLY A 171 -4.72 1.28 -15.01
C GLY A 171 -4.11 1.77 -13.71
N LEU A 172 -3.19 2.71 -13.79
CA LEU A 172 -2.59 3.33 -12.61
C LEU A 172 -3.37 4.61 -12.28
N ARG A 173 -3.92 4.68 -11.08
CA ARG A 173 -4.59 5.88 -10.55
C ARG A 173 -3.86 6.40 -9.33
N SER A 174 -3.95 7.71 -9.14
CA SER A 174 -3.42 8.40 -7.98
C SER A 174 -4.40 9.49 -7.56
N HIS A 175 -5.01 9.37 -6.40
CA HIS A 175 -5.96 10.35 -5.85
C HIS A 175 -7.03 10.76 -6.87
N ASP A 176 -7.77 9.76 -7.38
CA ASP A 176 -8.87 9.87 -8.35
C ASP A 176 -8.48 10.23 -9.80
N GLU A 177 -7.20 10.41 -10.11
CA GLU A 177 -6.71 10.74 -11.44
C GLU A 177 -5.96 9.56 -12.08
N PHE A 178 -6.25 9.23 -13.35
CA PHE A 178 -5.44 8.29 -14.11
C PHE A 178 -4.07 8.89 -14.43
N LEU A 179 -3.03 8.10 -14.23
CA LEU A 179 -1.66 8.48 -14.55
C LEU A 179 -1.34 8.12 -15.99
N THR A 180 -0.80 9.08 -16.74
CA THR A 180 -0.27 8.86 -18.07
C THR A 180 1.19 8.38 -18.03
N ASP A 181 1.68 7.85 -19.16
CA ASP A 181 3.10 7.49 -19.29
C ASP A 181 4.01 8.72 -19.13
N GLU A 182 3.55 9.91 -19.56
CA GLU A 182 4.26 11.18 -19.36
C GLU A 182 4.35 11.55 -17.88
N ASP A 183 3.29 11.34 -17.09
CA ASP A 183 3.31 11.60 -15.65
C ASP A 183 4.33 10.71 -14.94
N ILE A 184 4.36 9.44 -15.31
CA ILE A 184 5.30 8.47 -14.77
C ILE A 184 6.75 8.84 -15.18
N ALA A 185 6.96 9.19 -16.45
CA ALA A 185 8.26 9.60 -16.97
C ALA A 185 8.78 10.87 -16.27
N ARG A 186 7.92 11.86 -16.06
CA ARG A 186 8.25 13.11 -15.36
C ARG A 186 8.67 12.83 -13.90
N LYS A 187 7.90 12.02 -13.17
CA LYS A 187 8.24 11.61 -11.79
C LYS A 187 9.59 10.89 -11.73
N ARG A 188 9.83 9.98 -12.69
CA ARG A 188 11.08 9.22 -12.79
C ARG A 188 12.28 10.14 -13.07
N ALA A 189 12.14 11.07 -14.02
CA ALA A 189 13.18 12.03 -14.34
C ALA A 189 13.54 12.90 -13.13
N PHE A 190 12.52 13.36 -12.38
CA PHE A 190 12.75 14.13 -11.16
C PHE A 190 13.40 13.31 -10.05
N ALA A 191 13.00 12.05 -9.89
CA ALA A 191 13.66 11.13 -8.97
C ALA A 191 15.14 10.91 -9.31
N ASP A 192 15.48 10.78 -10.59
CA ASP A 192 16.87 10.64 -11.06
C ASP A 192 17.70 11.90 -10.80
N GLU A 193 17.08 13.07 -10.90
CA GLU A 193 17.72 14.33 -10.52
C GLU A 193 18.02 14.35 -9.00
N LEU A 194 17.06 14.00 -8.16
CA LEU A 194 17.23 13.94 -6.71
C LEU A 194 18.27 12.91 -6.25
N ARG A 195 18.44 11.81 -6.99
CA ARG A 195 19.49 10.82 -6.71
C ARG A 195 20.89 11.37 -6.98
N ARG A 196 21.02 12.28 -7.97
CA ARG A 196 22.31 12.91 -8.34
C ARG A 196 22.63 14.13 -7.47
N ASP A 197 21.63 14.76 -6.86
CA ASP A 197 21.76 15.96 -6.02
C ASP A 197 21.16 15.73 -4.62
N PRO A 198 21.97 15.21 -3.68
CA PRO A 198 21.52 15.01 -2.29
C PRO A 198 21.12 16.30 -1.57
N GLU A 199 21.71 17.44 -1.94
CA GLU A 199 21.35 18.73 -1.33
C GLU A 199 19.97 19.17 -1.78
N LYS A 200 19.62 18.98 -3.05
CA LYS A 200 18.28 19.25 -3.56
C LYS A 200 17.25 18.39 -2.84
N LEU A 201 17.56 17.10 -2.64
CA LEU A 201 16.70 16.20 -1.86
C LEU A 201 16.53 16.69 -0.41
N ALA A 202 17.61 17.12 0.24
CA ALA A 202 17.55 17.65 1.60
C ALA A 202 16.70 18.91 1.68
N ARG A 203 16.85 19.84 0.73
CA ARG A 203 16.00 21.05 0.62
C ARG A 203 14.53 20.70 0.42
N LEU A 204 14.22 19.76 -0.48
CA LEU A 204 12.84 19.30 -0.71
C LEU A 204 12.22 18.70 0.56
N ARG A 205 12.96 17.84 1.26
CA ARG A 205 12.52 17.27 2.55
C ARG A 205 12.27 18.35 3.61
N GLN A 206 13.14 19.35 3.69
CA GLN A 206 12.97 20.46 4.63
C GLN A 206 11.74 21.31 4.30
N GLN A 207 11.53 21.64 3.03
CA GLN A 207 10.33 22.35 2.58
C GLN A 207 9.06 21.56 2.91
N GLY A 208 9.07 20.24 2.69
CA GLY A 208 7.94 19.37 3.04
C GLY A 208 7.65 19.37 4.54
N ARG A 209 8.67 19.36 5.41
CA ARG A 209 8.49 19.47 6.87
C ARG A 209 7.85 20.78 7.27
N THR A 210 8.32 21.89 6.70
CA THR A 210 7.77 23.23 6.97
C THR A 210 6.34 23.36 6.47
N GLY A 211 6.04 22.89 5.26
CA GLY A 211 4.68 22.88 4.70
C GLY A 211 3.70 22.07 5.54
N ARG A 212 4.13 20.89 5.98
CA ARG A 212 3.34 20.03 6.87
C ARG A 212 3.06 20.69 8.21
N ALA A 213 4.06 21.33 8.81
CA ALA A 213 3.88 22.03 10.08
C ALA A 213 2.89 23.22 9.96
N ALA A 214 2.84 23.88 8.82
CA ALA A 214 1.90 24.98 8.57
C ALA A 214 0.44 24.49 8.34
N GLN A 215 0.26 23.24 7.93
CA GLN A 215 -1.06 22.62 7.68
C GLN A 215 -1.63 21.89 8.90
N ALA A 216 -0.81 21.62 9.92
CA ALA A 216 -1.28 20.97 11.13
C ALA A 216 -2.31 21.85 11.86
N PRO A 217 -3.47 21.31 12.28
CA PRO A 217 -4.39 22.03 13.15
C PRO A 217 -3.69 22.48 14.43
N ALA A 218 -4.07 23.64 14.96
CA ALA A 218 -3.43 24.25 16.13
C ALA A 218 -3.35 23.34 17.37
N ASP A 219 -4.19 22.31 17.44
CA ASP A 219 -4.26 21.33 18.54
C ASP A 219 -3.26 20.16 18.40
N GLU A 220 -2.57 20.02 17.26
CA GLU A 220 -1.58 18.97 17.00
C GLU A 220 -0.13 19.49 17.03
N GLN A 221 0.18 20.49 17.84
CA GLN A 221 1.58 20.86 18.06
C GLN A 221 2.35 19.67 18.65
N PRO A 222 3.53 19.32 18.11
CA PRO A 222 4.30 18.19 18.60
C PRO A 222 4.65 18.45 20.06
N LEU A 223 4.06 17.72 20.97
CA LEU A 223 4.51 17.68 22.35
C LEU A 223 5.91 17.07 22.34
N ALA A 224 6.93 17.92 22.44
CA ALA A 224 8.31 17.50 22.59
C ALA A 224 8.39 16.44 23.70
N GLY A 225 8.84 15.22 23.32
CA GLY A 225 9.19 14.18 24.30
C GLY A 225 8.17 13.07 24.52
N LYS A 226 7.11 12.92 23.72
CA LYS A 226 6.20 11.76 23.85
C LYS A 226 6.42 10.75 22.73
N GLN A 227 6.78 9.54 23.12
CA GLN A 227 6.82 8.37 22.23
C GLN A 227 5.49 8.20 21.50
N PRO A 228 5.47 7.67 20.24
CA PRO A 228 4.26 7.52 19.43
C PRO A 228 3.18 6.75 20.21
N ARG A 229 1.97 7.26 20.17
CA ARG A 229 0.81 6.81 20.97
C ARG A 229 0.21 5.46 20.55
N TYR A 230 0.94 4.57 19.90
CA TYR A 230 0.50 3.19 19.64
C TYR A 230 0.05 2.44 20.90
N ARG A 231 0.63 2.75 22.05
CA ARG A 231 0.39 2.02 23.30
C ARG A 231 -0.98 2.26 23.92
N ARG A 232 -1.76 3.23 23.46
CA ARG A 232 -3.00 3.62 24.14
C ARG A 232 -4.30 3.06 23.54
N TRP A 233 -4.23 2.36 22.39
CA TRP A 233 -5.41 1.82 21.73
C TRP A 233 -5.78 0.38 22.09
N TYR A 234 -5.00 -0.27 22.92
CA TYR A 234 -5.26 -1.64 23.39
C TYR A 234 -5.66 -1.66 24.85
N GLY A 235 -6.71 -0.92 25.24
CA GLY A 235 -7.42 -1.16 26.49
C GLY A 235 -8.31 -2.41 26.34
N PRO A 236 -8.58 -3.16 27.44
CA PRO A 236 -9.27 -4.46 27.39
C PRO A 236 -10.72 -4.47 26.93
N ALA A 237 -11.30 -3.34 26.49
CA ALA A 237 -12.70 -3.21 26.08
C ALA A 237 -12.94 -3.02 24.57
N ALA A 238 -11.92 -3.02 23.72
CA ALA A 238 -12.09 -2.91 22.28
C ALA A 238 -11.76 -4.24 21.57
N GLY A 239 -12.40 -5.29 21.98
CA GLY A 239 -12.47 -6.51 21.19
C GLY A 239 -13.38 -6.27 20.00
N LEU A 240 -12.85 -6.14 18.78
CA LEU A 240 -13.42 -6.51 17.48
C LEU A 240 -12.94 -5.70 16.26
N ALA A 241 -11.99 -4.75 16.37
CA ALA A 241 -11.52 -4.02 15.19
C ALA A 241 -10.01 -3.68 15.21
N ALA A 242 -9.16 -4.55 15.68
CA ALA A 242 -7.72 -4.38 15.48
C ALA A 242 -7.33 -4.90 14.09
N ALA A 243 -7.53 -4.06 13.08
CA ALA A 243 -7.02 -4.30 11.75
C ALA A 243 -5.49 -4.50 11.81
N THR A 244 -5.02 -5.57 11.19
CA THR A 244 -3.60 -5.87 11.09
C THR A 244 -3.03 -4.97 10.00
N ALA A 245 -2.45 -3.85 10.39
CA ALA A 245 -1.62 -3.08 9.49
C ALA A 245 -0.39 -3.93 9.14
N THR A 246 -0.28 -4.39 7.90
CA THR A 246 0.90 -5.04 7.38
C THR A 246 1.44 -4.19 6.25
N PHE A 247 2.66 -3.71 6.41
CA PHE A 247 3.39 -3.04 5.35
C PHE A 247 4.35 -4.02 4.70
N LEU A 248 4.48 -3.91 3.41
CA LEU A 248 5.45 -4.63 2.64
C LEU A 248 6.39 -3.61 1.99
N LEU A 249 7.65 -3.66 2.37
CA LEU A 249 8.71 -2.87 1.78
C LEU A 249 9.57 -3.79 0.91
N LEU A 250 9.77 -3.42 -0.33
CA LEU A 250 10.54 -4.19 -1.30
C LEU A 250 11.76 -3.40 -1.76
N ARG A 251 12.91 -4.05 -1.77
CA ARG A 251 14.15 -3.47 -2.26
C ARG A 251 14.59 -4.19 -3.53
N ARG A 252 14.85 -3.43 -4.58
CA ARG A 252 15.46 -3.96 -5.81
C ARG A 252 16.96 -4.15 -5.56
N ASN A 253 17.42 -5.39 -5.72
CA ASN A 253 18.86 -5.66 -5.68
C ASN A 253 19.49 -5.02 -6.92
N GLN A 254 20.34 -4.01 -6.76
CA GLN A 254 21.18 -3.51 -7.83
C GLN A 254 22.35 -4.49 -7.97
N ARG A 255 22.28 -5.35 -8.97
CA ARG A 255 23.48 -5.98 -9.55
C ARG A 255 23.93 -5.19 -10.75
#